data_47479a1efc0ef47d12cf964c7a3badaa
#
_entry.id   47479a1efc0ef47d12cf964c7a3badaa
#
_cell.length_a   1.000
_cell.length_b   1.000
_cell.length_c   1.000
_cell.angle_alpha   90.00
_cell.angle_beta   90.00
_cell.angle_gamma   90.00
#
_symmetry.space_group_name_H-M   'P 1'
#
loop_
_entity.id
_entity.type
_entity.pdbx_description
1 polymer ?
#
loop_
_entity_poly.entity_id
_entity_poly.type
_entity_poly.pdbx_seq_one_letter_code
_entity_poly.pdbx_strand_id
1 'polypeptide(L)'
;MKDYDLIDSGEGRRLERFGEYILDRPDPEVLWQKTLPEADWKIADAIFRDNWVNKNHVPQRWEMQENGIKFWVKLAPFKHTGVFPEQSAQWNYINKQISKSENKQTNILNLFAYTGIASLFASKAGAKVTHLDASRPAITWANENRDLNGMADAPIRWIVDDAVKFTDREAKRGAKYDAIIMDPPVYGHGPKGEIWDFNKDFAKLLKNCSLIISDKPIFVLVNAYAISSSSTTLANTLQGYFGTFGGKIENGELTLKEKSAGRLLSTGIWARWSSGVVK
;
A
#
# COMPACT_ATOMS: atom_id res chain seq x y z
N MET A 1 11.02 7.66 -4.41
CA MET A 1 11.39 6.61 -5.38
C MET A 1 12.29 7.17 -6.46
N LYS A 2 13.31 6.43 -6.92
CA LYS A 2 14.20 6.87 -8.01
C LYS A 2 13.51 6.85 -9.38
N ASP A 3 12.69 5.83 -9.61
CA ASP A 3 12.03 5.59 -10.90
C ASP A 3 10.65 6.27 -11.02
N TYR A 4 10.27 7.13 -10.06
CA TYR A 4 9.03 7.85 -10.06
C TYR A 4 9.22 9.33 -9.78
N ASP A 5 8.47 10.18 -10.49
CA ASP A 5 8.36 11.60 -10.26
C ASP A 5 6.90 12.06 -10.42
N LEU A 6 6.41 12.88 -9.50
CA LEU A 6 5.27 13.75 -9.77
C LEU A 6 5.82 14.99 -10.46
N ILE A 7 5.62 15.11 -11.78
CA ILE A 7 6.16 16.20 -12.59
C ILE A 7 5.40 17.49 -12.31
N ASP A 8 4.07 17.43 -12.46
CA ASP A 8 3.15 18.53 -12.22
C ASP A 8 1.80 18.00 -11.76
N SER A 9 1.00 18.85 -11.13
CA SER A 9 -0.39 18.55 -10.77
C SER A 9 -1.26 19.80 -10.90
N GLY A 10 -2.49 19.63 -11.36
CA GLY A 10 -3.43 20.74 -11.51
C GLY A 10 -4.72 20.29 -12.21
N GLU A 11 -5.81 21.01 -11.94
CA GLU A 11 -7.10 20.84 -12.64
C GLU A 11 -7.63 19.42 -12.60
N GLY A 12 -7.54 18.78 -11.43
CA GLY A 12 -8.01 17.41 -11.22
C GLY A 12 -7.13 16.33 -11.85
N ARG A 13 -5.86 16.62 -12.16
CA ARG A 13 -4.97 15.69 -12.86
C ARG A 13 -3.55 15.70 -12.31
N ARG A 14 -2.80 14.62 -12.58
CA ARG A 14 -1.38 14.44 -12.28
C ARG A 14 -0.62 14.07 -13.53
N LEU A 15 0.48 14.76 -13.80
CA LEU A 15 1.49 14.38 -14.79
C LEU A 15 2.64 13.69 -14.05
N GLU A 16 2.84 12.42 -14.31
CA GLU A 16 3.73 11.56 -13.52
C GLU A 16 4.65 10.76 -14.42
N ARG A 17 5.91 10.60 -14.00
CA ARG A 17 6.86 9.68 -14.64
C ARG A 17 6.86 8.34 -13.87
N PHE A 18 6.67 7.24 -14.59
CA PHE A 18 6.80 5.88 -14.12
C PHE A 18 7.88 5.14 -14.93
N GLY A 19 9.09 5.04 -14.40
CA GLY A 19 10.24 4.56 -15.15
C GLY A 19 10.59 5.48 -16.30
N GLU A 20 10.47 4.99 -17.54
CA GLU A 20 10.73 5.75 -18.77
C GLU A 20 9.47 6.45 -19.32
N TYR A 21 8.26 6.12 -18.81
CA TYR A 21 6.99 6.58 -19.37
C TYR A 21 6.35 7.67 -18.53
N ILE A 22 5.77 8.65 -19.22
CA ILE A 22 5.03 9.75 -18.62
C ILE A 22 3.53 9.51 -18.79
N LEU A 23 2.81 9.54 -17.68
CA LEU A 23 1.38 9.27 -17.61
C LEU A 23 0.64 10.50 -17.12
N ASP A 24 -0.50 10.79 -17.75
CA ASP A 24 -1.45 11.81 -17.31
C ASP A 24 -2.70 11.11 -16.77
N ARG A 25 -2.96 11.26 -15.46
CA ARG A 25 -4.03 10.56 -14.74
C ARG A 25 -4.93 11.52 -13.97
N PRO A 26 -6.24 11.23 -13.84
CA PRO A 26 -7.13 12.03 -13.01
C PRO A 26 -6.82 11.83 -11.52
N ASP A 27 -6.91 12.94 -10.78
CA ASP A 27 -6.87 12.94 -9.32
C ASP A 27 -7.80 14.02 -8.77
N PRO A 28 -8.94 13.65 -8.16
CA PRO A 28 -9.92 14.60 -7.65
C PRO A 28 -9.42 15.44 -6.46
N GLU A 29 -8.34 15.05 -5.79
CA GLU A 29 -7.74 15.81 -4.69
C GLU A 29 -6.96 17.04 -5.20
N VAL A 30 -6.67 17.11 -6.49
CA VAL A 30 -5.91 18.19 -7.11
C VAL A 30 -6.83 19.34 -7.51
N LEU A 31 -7.05 20.28 -6.59
CA LEU A 31 -8.00 21.39 -6.75
C LEU A 31 -7.38 22.70 -7.31
N TRP A 32 -6.06 22.74 -7.45
CA TRP A 32 -5.32 23.93 -7.90
C TRP A 32 -5.05 23.92 -9.40
N GLN A 33 -4.56 25.04 -9.92
CA GLN A 33 -4.18 25.19 -11.32
C GLN A 33 -2.85 24.48 -11.61
N LYS A 34 -2.68 24.01 -12.84
CA LYS A 34 -1.40 23.52 -13.36
C LYS A 34 -0.31 24.59 -13.22
N THR A 35 0.92 24.16 -12.91
CA THR A 35 2.09 25.03 -12.93
C THR A 35 2.72 25.07 -14.31
N LEU A 36 2.83 23.90 -14.95
CA LEU A 36 3.36 23.80 -16.30
C LEU A 36 2.31 24.17 -17.35
N PRO A 37 2.72 24.78 -18.46
CA PRO A 37 1.82 25.08 -19.56
C PRO A 37 1.29 23.80 -20.20
N GLU A 38 0.13 23.88 -20.84
CA GLU A 38 -0.53 22.74 -21.50
C GLU A 38 0.36 22.04 -22.54
N ALA A 39 1.31 22.76 -23.15
CA ALA A 39 2.28 22.17 -24.07
C ALA A 39 3.15 21.12 -23.41
N ASP A 40 3.55 21.32 -22.15
CA ASP A 40 4.38 20.38 -21.40
C ASP A 40 3.60 19.14 -20.95
N TRP A 41 2.29 19.25 -20.76
CA TRP A 41 1.42 18.10 -20.49
C TRP A 41 1.22 17.20 -21.71
N LYS A 42 1.41 17.73 -22.94
CA LYS A 42 1.33 16.95 -24.18
C LYS A 42 2.41 15.89 -24.33
N ILE A 43 3.49 15.95 -23.54
CA ILE A 43 4.55 14.93 -23.51
C ILE A 43 4.09 13.58 -22.95
N ALA A 44 2.92 13.52 -22.28
CA ALA A 44 2.41 12.28 -21.73
C ALA A 44 2.31 11.18 -22.79
N ASP A 45 2.92 10.02 -22.50
CA ASP A 45 2.91 8.84 -23.36
C ASP A 45 1.57 8.12 -23.34
N ALA A 46 0.89 8.13 -22.20
CA ALA A 46 -0.47 7.66 -22.09
C ALA A 46 -1.30 8.56 -21.17
N ILE A 47 -2.58 8.70 -21.51
CA ILE A 47 -3.56 9.52 -20.78
C ILE A 47 -4.72 8.63 -20.35
N PHE A 48 -5.06 8.65 -19.06
CA PHE A 48 -6.28 8.03 -18.57
C PHE A 48 -7.42 9.07 -18.60
N ARG A 49 -8.52 8.68 -19.25
CA ARG A 49 -9.81 9.35 -19.20
C ARG A 49 -10.83 8.38 -18.63
N ASP A 50 -11.70 7.80 -19.46
CA ASP A 50 -12.50 6.63 -19.08
C ASP A 50 -11.70 5.32 -19.25
N ASN A 51 -10.76 5.37 -20.19
CA ASN A 51 -9.78 4.31 -20.48
C ASN A 51 -8.43 4.94 -20.82
N TRP A 52 -7.37 4.10 -20.90
CA TRP A 52 -6.06 4.54 -21.34
C TRP A 52 -6.05 4.84 -22.84
N VAL A 53 -5.64 6.05 -23.18
CA VAL A 53 -5.25 6.46 -24.53
C VAL A 53 -3.73 6.40 -24.58
N ASN A 54 -3.20 5.33 -25.18
CA ASN A 54 -1.75 5.11 -25.35
C ASN A 54 -1.29 5.81 -26.64
N LYS A 55 -0.50 6.87 -26.51
CA LYS A 55 -0.04 7.68 -27.65
C LYS A 55 1.29 7.19 -28.20
N ASN A 56 2.21 6.78 -27.33
CA ASN A 56 3.62 6.51 -27.66
C ASN A 56 4.00 5.05 -27.43
N HIS A 57 3.06 4.13 -27.71
CA HIS A 57 3.29 2.68 -27.61
C HIS A 57 3.88 2.22 -26.29
N VAL A 58 3.39 2.78 -25.17
CA VAL A 58 3.72 2.26 -23.84
C VAL A 58 3.44 0.75 -23.81
N PRO A 59 4.39 -0.09 -23.38
CA PRO A 59 4.21 -1.53 -23.39
C PRO A 59 3.11 -1.98 -22.42
N GLN A 60 2.63 -3.21 -22.56
CA GLN A 60 1.63 -3.76 -21.65
C GLN A 60 2.10 -3.77 -20.19
N ARG A 61 3.41 -3.93 -19.96
CA ARG A 61 4.06 -3.82 -18.65
C ARG A 61 5.52 -3.41 -18.81
N TRP A 62 6.03 -2.75 -17.78
CA TRP A 62 7.46 -2.41 -17.68
C TRP A 62 7.92 -2.53 -16.23
N GLU A 63 9.22 -2.66 -16.05
CA GLU A 63 9.84 -2.81 -14.75
C GLU A 63 10.11 -1.44 -14.12
N MET A 64 9.84 -1.35 -12.82
CA MET A 64 10.33 -0.30 -11.94
C MET A 64 10.92 -0.93 -10.69
N GLN A 65 11.70 -0.16 -9.93
CA GLN A 65 12.28 -0.64 -8.67
C GLN A 65 12.33 0.42 -7.59
N GLU A 66 12.36 -0.05 -6.36
CA GLU A 66 12.65 0.75 -5.16
C GLU A 66 13.47 -0.08 -4.18
N ASN A 67 14.65 0.46 -3.76
CA ASN A 67 15.56 -0.19 -2.79
C ASN A 67 15.83 -1.67 -3.08
N GLY A 68 16.00 -2.00 -4.37
CA GLY A 68 16.32 -3.34 -4.85
C GLY A 68 15.14 -4.33 -4.81
N ILE A 69 13.92 -3.88 -4.67
CA ILE A 69 12.70 -4.61 -4.98
C ILE A 69 12.19 -4.11 -6.33
N LYS A 70 12.05 -5.02 -7.27
CA LYS A 70 11.51 -4.80 -8.61
C LYS A 70 10.02 -5.11 -8.64
N PHE A 71 9.28 -4.40 -9.47
CA PHE A 71 7.85 -4.64 -9.67
C PHE A 71 7.40 -4.23 -11.08
N TRP A 72 6.40 -4.94 -11.57
CA TRP A 72 5.75 -4.62 -12.82
C TRP A 72 4.78 -3.47 -12.65
N VAL A 73 4.86 -2.53 -13.56
CA VAL A 73 3.87 -1.47 -13.77
C VAL A 73 3.10 -1.78 -15.04
N LYS A 74 1.78 -1.53 -15.05
CA LYS A 74 0.89 -1.83 -16.18
C LYS A 74 -0.12 -0.69 -16.36
N LEU A 75 -0.56 -0.44 -17.58
CA LEU A 75 -1.77 0.34 -17.83
C LEU A 75 -2.99 -0.54 -17.53
N ALA A 76 -3.39 -0.64 -16.27
CA ALA A 76 -4.53 -1.46 -15.84
C ALA A 76 -5.86 -0.87 -16.33
N PRO A 77 -6.96 -1.64 -16.40
CA PRO A 77 -8.28 -1.15 -16.83
C PRO A 77 -8.81 0.06 -16.07
N PHE A 78 -8.29 0.30 -14.87
CA PHE A 78 -8.52 1.48 -14.06
C PHE A 78 -7.33 2.44 -14.14
N LYS A 79 -7.43 3.63 -13.54
CA LYS A 79 -6.34 4.62 -13.49
C LYS A 79 -5.08 4.14 -12.74
N HIS A 80 -5.15 3.02 -12.03
CA HIS A 80 -4.05 2.48 -11.24
C HIS A 80 -3.02 1.76 -12.11
N THR A 81 -1.76 1.83 -11.68
CA THR A 81 -0.62 1.28 -12.41
C THR A 81 0.03 0.08 -11.72
N GLY A 82 -0.56 -0.37 -10.60
CA GLY A 82 -0.03 -1.48 -9.80
C GLY A 82 0.91 -1.05 -8.68
N VAL A 83 1.29 0.21 -8.64
CA VAL A 83 2.15 0.79 -7.60
C VAL A 83 1.55 2.11 -7.09
N PHE A 84 1.76 2.35 -5.80
CA PHE A 84 1.42 3.57 -5.09
C PHE A 84 2.72 4.19 -4.57
N PRO A 85 3.37 5.09 -5.34
CA PRO A 85 4.72 5.60 -5.03
C PRO A 85 4.82 6.29 -3.68
N GLU A 86 3.74 6.91 -3.22
CA GLU A 86 3.61 7.55 -1.90
C GLU A 86 3.83 6.57 -0.74
N GLN A 87 3.62 5.28 -0.95
CA GLN A 87 3.88 4.25 0.07
C GLN A 87 5.37 3.89 0.21
N SER A 88 6.26 4.45 -0.59
CA SER A 88 7.71 4.17 -0.49
C SER A 88 8.26 4.41 0.93
N ALA A 89 7.79 5.45 1.61
CA ALA A 89 8.16 5.72 3.00
C ALA A 89 7.70 4.59 3.96
N GLN A 90 6.54 3.98 3.71
CA GLN A 90 6.01 2.87 4.50
C GLN A 90 6.81 1.57 4.23
N TRP A 91 7.17 1.29 2.98
CA TRP A 91 8.03 0.13 2.67
C TRP A 91 9.39 0.23 3.34
N ASN A 92 9.99 1.42 3.36
CA ASN A 92 11.24 1.69 4.07
C ASN A 92 11.09 1.51 5.58
N TYR A 93 9.97 1.97 6.14
CA TYR A 93 9.64 1.76 7.55
C TYR A 93 9.53 0.27 7.88
N ILE A 94 8.77 -0.50 7.09
CA ILE A 94 8.59 -1.96 7.26
C ILE A 94 9.96 -2.65 7.26
N ASN A 95 10.78 -2.39 6.24
CA ASN A 95 12.12 -2.96 6.12
C ASN A 95 12.98 -2.64 7.35
N LYS A 96 12.98 -1.38 7.79
CA LYS A 96 13.75 -0.92 8.96
C LYS A 96 13.30 -1.60 10.26
N GLN A 97 11.99 -1.75 10.47
CA GLN A 97 11.48 -2.36 11.71
C GLN A 97 11.82 -3.85 11.79
N ILE A 98 11.67 -4.58 10.67
CA ILE A 98 11.95 -6.01 10.62
C ILE A 98 13.46 -6.25 10.77
N SER A 99 14.31 -5.52 10.03
CA SER A 99 15.77 -5.69 10.10
C SER A 99 16.36 -5.40 11.47
N LYS A 100 15.66 -4.63 12.31
CA LYS A 100 16.06 -4.32 13.69
C LYS A 100 15.47 -5.28 14.72
N SER A 101 14.50 -6.10 14.34
CA SER A 101 13.86 -7.05 15.25
C SER A 101 14.87 -8.11 15.70
N GLU A 102 14.93 -8.35 16.99
CA GLU A 102 15.69 -9.48 17.55
C GLU A 102 15.04 -10.84 17.23
N ASN A 103 13.74 -10.83 16.86
CA ASN A 103 13.01 -12.02 16.45
C ASN A 103 13.40 -12.44 15.04
N LYS A 104 14.27 -13.48 14.95
CA LYS A 104 14.74 -14.04 13.66
C LYS A 104 13.62 -14.70 12.81
N GLN A 105 12.44 -14.90 13.38
CA GLN A 105 11.27 -15.49 12.70
C GLN A 105 10.05 -14.61 12.80
N THR A 106 10.21 -13.33 12.48
CA THR A 106 9.10 -12.37 12.47
C THR A 106 7.99 -12.81 11.52
N ASN A 107 6.75 -12.96 12.04
CA ASN A 107 5.56 -13.32 11.27
C ASN A 107 4.75 -12.06 10.98
N ILE A 108 4.48 -11.78 9.72
CA ILE A 108 3.75 -10.58 9.29
C ILE A 108 2.47 -10.99 8.56
N LEU A 109 1.39 -10.30 8.89
CA LEU A 109 0.14 -10.34 8.13
C LEU A 109 -0.01 -9.06 7.32
N ASN A 110 -0.13 -9.20 6.00
CA ASN A 110 -0.43 -8.09 5.10
C ASN A 110 -1.82 -8.31 4.50
N LEU A 111 -2.77 -7.44 4.86
CA LEU A 111 -4.17 -7.46 4.47
C LEU A 111 -4.44 -6.40 3.38
N PHE A 112 -5.30 -6.71 2.41
CA PHE A 112 -5.53 -5.89 1.22
C PHE A 112 -4.21 -5.61 0.49
N ALA A 113 -3.43 -6.69 0.34
CA ALA A 113 -2.00 -6.58 0.05
C ALA A 113 -1.67 -6.33 -1.44
N TYR A 114 -2.70 -6.29 -2.30
CA TYR A 114 -2.67 -5.90 -3.71
C TYR A 114 -1.54 -6.58 -4.51
N THR A 115 -0.66 -5.80 -5.15
CA THR A 115 0.44 -6.30 -6.00
C THR A 115 1.66 -6.78 -5.21
N GLY A 116 1.59 -6.80 -3.87
CA GLY A 116 2.54 -7.48 -3.00
C GLY A 116 3.83 -6.73 -2.70
N ILE A 117 4.00 -5.49 -3.12
CA ILE A 117 5.27 -4.75 -2.93
C ILE A 117 5.66 -4.70 -1.45
N ALA A 118 4.73 -4.34 -0.54
CA ALA A 118 5.00 -4.33 0.90
C ALA A 118 5.37 -5.73 1.44
N SER A 119 4.75 -6.79 0.92
CA SER A 119 5.07 -8.19 1.29
C SER A 119 6.48 -8.58 0.83
N LEU A 120 6.92 -8.15 -0.34
CA LEU A 120 8.27 -8.39 -0.84
C LEU A 120 9.32 -7.66 -0.01
N PHE A 121 9.07 -6.39 0.36
CA PHE A 121 9.93 -5.66 1.29
C PHE A 121 10.05 -6.36 2.64
N ALA A 122 8.94 -6.80 3.21
CA ALA A 122 8.91 -7.51 4.48
C ALA A 122 9.68 -8.84 4.40
N SER A 123 9.46 -9.62 3.35
CA SER A 123 10.13 -10.90 3.17
C SER A 123 11.62 -10.74 2.89
N LYS A 124 12.04 -9.75 2.09
CA LYS A 124 13.46 -9.42 1.85
C LYS A 124 14.18 -9.02 3.14
N ALA A 125 13.46 -8.38 4.08
CA ALA A 125 13.99 -8.04 5.40
C ALA A 125 14.08 -9.24 6.37
N GLY A 126 13.64 -10.43 5.95
CA GLY A 126 13.72 -11.68 6.72
C GLY A 126 12.43 -12.13 7.37
N ALA A 127 11.30 -11.50 7.11
CA ALA A 127 10.02 -11.91 7.68
C ALA A 127 9.38 -13.07 6.90
N LYS A 128 8.63 -13.91 7.63
CA LYS A 128 7.61 -14.79 7.08
C LYS A 128 6.32 -14.03 6.90
N VAL A 129 5.79 -13.98 5.69
CA VAL A 129 4.64 -13.12 5.35
C VAL A 129 3.42 -13.95 5.01
N THR A 130 2.27 -13.61 5.58
CA THR A 130 0.97 -14.00 5.06
C THR A 130 0.41 -12.83 4.26
N HIS A 131 0.37 -12.97 2.95
CA HIS A 131 -0.15 -12.00 1.99
C HIS A 131 -1.59 -12.35 1.66
N LEU A 132 -2.53 -11.49 1.95
CA LEU A 132 -3.96 -11.69 1.73
C LEU A 132 -4.57 -10.57 0.90
N ASP A 133 -5.25 -10.94 -0.16
CA ASP A 133 -6.09 -10.05 -0.94
C ASP A 133 -7.34 -10.80 -1.44
N ALA A 134 -8.45 -10.09 -1.61
CA ALA A 134 -9.68 -10.66 -2.14
C ALA A 134 -9.62 -10.88 -3.67
N SER A 135 -8.77 -10.13 -4.36
CA SER A 135 -8.63 -10.11 -5.82
C SER A 135 -7.63 -11.14 -6.32
N ARG A 136 -8.11 -12.19 -7.02
CA ARG A 136 -7.22 -13.14 -7.71
C ARG A 136 -6.26 -12.48 -8.70
N PRO A 137 -6.68 -11.51 -9.53
CA PRO A 137 -5.75 -10.78 -10.39
C PRO A 137 -4.64 -10.04 -9.63
N ALA A 138 -4.94 -9.46 -8.45
CA ALA A 138 -3.94 -8.83 -7.61
C ALA A 138 -2.91 -9.86 -7.10
N ILE A 139 -3.36 -11.01 -6.60
CA ILE A 139 -2.47 -12.11 -6.18
C ILE A 139 -1.61 -12.63 -7.35
N THR A 140 -2.18 -12.74 -8.55
CA THR A 140 -1.39 -13.12 -9.74
C THR A 140 -0.29 -12.11 -10.02
N TRP A 141 -0.61 -10.81 -9.98
CA TRP A 141 0.38 -9.75 -10.17
C TRP A 141 1.45 -9.74 -9.07
N ALA A 142 1.04 -10.00 -7.82
CA ALA A 142 1.97 -10.11 -6.70
C ALA A 142 2.95 -11.30 -6.88
N ASN A 143 2.50 -12.43 -7.41
CA ASN A 143 3.37 -13.56 -7.77
C ASN A 143 4.31 -13.22 -8.94
N GLU A 144 3.83 -12.48 -9.98
CA GLU A 144 4.69 -11.98 -11.05
C GLU A 144 5.80 -11.06 -10.49
N ASN A 145 5.47 -10.21 -9.51
CA ASN A 145 6.46 -9.37 -8.83
C ASN A 145 7.44 -10.18 -7.98
N ARG A 146 6.98 -11.24 -7.29
CA ARG A 146 7.86 -12.17 -6.58
C ARG A 146 8.87 -12.81 -7.55
N ASP A 147 8.39 -13.32 -8.67
CA ASP A 147 9.22 -14.03 -9.66
C ASP A 147 10.25 -13.08 -10.32
N LEU A 148 9.85 -11.84 -10.58
CA LEU A 148 10.75 -10.78 -11.08
C LEU A 148 11.94 -10.51 -10.14
N ASN A 149 11.77 -10.75 -8.85
CA ASN A 149 12.83 -10.61 -7.84
C ASN A 149 13.60 -11.90 -7.58
N GLY A 150 13.33 -13.00 -8.27
CA GLY A 150 13.94 -14.30 -7.99
C GLY A 150 13.61 -14.84 -6.60
N MET A 151 12.45 -14.46 -6.03
CA MET A 151 12.03 -14.79 -4.67
C MET A 151 11.03 -15.95 -4.64
N ALA A 152 11.15 -16.94 -5.54
CA ALA A 152 10.23 -18.08 -5.62
C ALA A 152 10.15 -18.85 -4.29
N ASP A 153 11.28 -19.01 -3.60
CA ASP A 153 11.38 -19.73 -2.31
C ASP A 153 11.16 -18.82 -1.09
N ALA A 154 10.79 -17.56 -1.30
CA ALA A 154 10.52 -16.64 -0.19
C ALA A 154 9.37 -17.15 0.69
N PRO A 155 9.48 -17.02 2.03
CA PRO A 155 8.46 -17.52 2.95
C PRO A 155 7.20 -16.65 2.95
N ILE A 156 6.54 -16.56 1.77
CA ILE A 156 5.30 -15.79 1.57
C ILE A 156 4.16 -16.77 1.29
N ARG A 157 3.15 -16.73 2.15
CA ARG A 157 1.90 -17.48 1.98
C ARG A 157 0.88 -16.60 1.27
N TRP A 158 0.51 -16.94 0.05
CA TRP A 158 -0.44 -16.21 -0.79
C TRP A 158 -1.87 -16.70 -0.56
N ILE A 159 -2.79 -15.80 -0.22
CA ILE A 159 -4.17 -16.14 0.15
C ILE A 159 -5.15 -15.24 -0.58
N VAL A 160 -6.12 -15.87 -1.26
CA VAL A 160 -7.30 -15.19 -1.81
C VAL A 160 -8.45 -15.39 -0.84
N ASP A 161 -8.78 -14.35 -0.04
CA ASP A 161 -9.84 -14.42 0.95
C ASP A 161 -10.35 -13.02 1.36
N ASP A 162 -11.49 -13.00 2.07
CA ASP A 162 -11.98 -11.81 2.77
C ASP A 162 -11.19 -11.56 4.05
N ALA A 163 -10.76 -10.32 4.27
CA ALA A 163 -9.88 -9.95 5.39
C ALA A 163 -10.55 -10.16 6.76
N VAL A 164 -11.83 -9.83 6.89
CA VAL A 164 -12.56 -9.95 8.16
C VAL A 164 -12.80 -11.41 8.50
N LYS A 165 -13.20 -12.23 7.53
CA LYS A 165 -13.39 -13.67 7.72
C LYS A 165 -12.09 -14.40 7.99
N PHE A 166 -11.02 -14.00 7.29
CA PHE A 166 -9.70 -14.59 7.51
C PHE A 166 -9.21 -14.31 8.92
N THR A 167 -9.22 -13.05 9.37
CA THR A 167 -8.75 -12.67 10.71
C THR A 167 -9.59 -13.26 11.82
N ASP A 168 -10.90 -13.43 11.64
CA ASP A 168 -11.77 -14.16 12.58
C ASP A 168 -11.35 -15.64 12.73
N ARG A 169 -11.05 -16.31 11.61
CA ARG A 169 -10.55 -17.70 11.65
C ARG A 169 -9.16 -17.81 12.28
N GLU A 170 -8.27 -16.87 12.00
CA GLU A 170 -6.95 -16.82 12.63
C GLU A 170 -7.07 -16.64 14.15
N ALA A 171 -7.97 -15.76 14.61
CA ALA A 171 -8.24 -15.57 16.03
C ALA A 171 -8.76 -16.88 16.70
N LYS A 172 -9.71 -17.56 16.06
CA LYS A 172 -10.22 -18.86 16.55
C LYS A 172 -9.16 -19.97 16.61
N ARG A 173 -8.15 -19.91 15.72
CA ARG A 173 -7.03 -20.86 15.69
C ARG A 173 -5.91 -20.50 16.67
N GLY A 174 -5.96 -19.36 17.32
CA GLY A 174 -4.89 -18.85 18.15
C GLY A 174 -3.61 -18.46 17.38
N ALA A 175 -3.75 -18.15 16.08
CA ALA A 175 -2.62 -17.69 15.27
C ALA A 175 -2.08 -16.36 15.79
N LYS A 176 -0.77 -16.14 15.67
CA LYS A 176 -0.09 -14.94 16.15
C LYS A 176 0.81 -14.34 15.08
N TYR A 177 0.75 -13.00 14.97
CA TYR A 177 1.54 -12.19 14.05
C TYR A 177 2.27 -11.10 14.82
N ASP A 178 3.54 -10.90 14.50
CA ASP A 178 4.39 -9.89 15.16
C ASP A 178 4.16 -8.48 14.58
N ALA A 179 3.71 -8.40 13.33
CA ALA A 179 3.30 -7.14 12.72
C ALA A 179 2.12 -7.34 11.77
N ILE A 180 1.32 -6.29 11.63
CA ILE A 180 0.18 -6.27 10.72
C ILE A 180 0.28 -5.02 9.84
N ILE A 181 0.15 -5.22 8.52
CA ILE A 181 0.07 -4.17 7.51
C ILE A 181 -1.32 -4.26 6.89
N MET A 182 -1.98 -3.14 6.66
CA MET A 182 -3.26 -3.11 5.98
C MET A 182 -3.47 -1.84 5.16
N ASP A 183 -4.11 -2.01 4.02
CA ASP A 183 -4.45 -0.95 3.08
C ASP A 183 -5.92 -1.09 2.63
N PRO A 184 -6.89 -1.00 3.57
CA PRO A 184 -8.28 -1.27 3.28
C PRO A 184 -8.86 -0.21 2.32
N PRO A 185 -9.59 -0.64 1.28
CA PRO A 185 -10.33 0.28 0.41
C PRO A 185 -11.54 0.89 1.15
N VAL A 186 -12.10 1.96 0.59
CA VAL A 186 -13.38 2.53 1.08
C VAL A 186 -14.49 1.49 0.98
N TYR A 187 -14.57 0.81 -0.16
CA TYR A 187 -15.55 -0.22 -0.47
C TYR A 187 -14.92 -1.32 -1.33
N GLY A 188 -15.37 -2.55 -1.16
CA GLY A 188 -14.86 -3.67 -1.93
C GLY A 188 -15.72 -4.93 -1.83
N HIS A 189 -15.33 -5.94 -2.60
CA HIS A 189 -15.97 -7.26 -2.59
C HIS A 189 -14.95 -8.33 -2.25
N GLY A 190 -15.35 -9.24 -1.37
CA GLY A 190 -14.61 -10.47 -1.12
C GLY A 190 -14.77 -11.48 -2.26
N PRO A 191 -13.96 -12.55 -2.28
CA PRO A 191 -13.94 -13.51 -3.37
C PRO A 191 -15.20 -14.38 -3.49
N LYS A 192 -16.10 -14.34 -2.51
CA LYS A 192 -17.37 -15.08 -2.47
C LYS A 192 -18.59 -14.15 -2.35
N GLY A 193 -18.43 -12.86 -2.74
CA GLY A 193 -19.49 -11.86 -2.70
C GLY A 193 -19.65 -11.18 -1.33
N GLU A 194 -18.68 -11.34 -0.43
CA GLU A 194 -18.63 -10.54 0.79
C GLU A 194 -18.58 -9.05 0.44
N ILE A 195 -19.18 -8.22 1.26
CA ILE A 195 -19.12 -6.77 1.12
C ILE A 195 -18.20 -6.23 2.20
N TRP A 196 -17.24 -5.43 1.79
CA TRP A 196 -16.41 -4.61 2.66
C TRP A 196 -16.85 -3.15 2.56
N ASP A 197 -17.12 -2.52 3.68
CA ASP A 197 -17.38 -1.09 3.83
C ASP A 197 -16.49 -0.59 4.97
N PHE A 198 -15.57 0.32 4.68
CA PHE A 198 -14.58 0.80 5.66
C PHE A 198 -15.26 1.27 6.96
N ASN A 199 -16.32 2.08 6.85
CA ASN A 199 -16.95 2.66 8.02
C ASN A 199 -17.69 1.63 8.90
N LYS A 200 -18.12 0.50 8.33
CA LYS A 200 -18.84 -0.55 9.03
C LYS A 200 -17.92 -1.65 9.56
N ASP A 201 -16.90 -2.01 8.79
CA ASP A 201 -16.14 -3.24 9.00
C ASP A 201 -14.75 -3.00 9.61
N PHE A 202 -14.21 -1.77 9.51
CA PHE A 202 -12.85 -1.48 9.94
C PHE A 202 -12.65 -1.72 11.46
N ALA A 203 -13.60 -1.30 12.29
CA ALA A 203 -13.54 -1.55 13.73
C ALA A 203 -13.55 -3.05 14.06
N LYS A 204 -14.36 -3.84 13.35
CA LYS A 204 -14.40 -5.29 13.49
C LYS A 204 -13.08 -5.94 13.06
N LEU A 205 -12.50 -5.48 11.94
CA LEU A 205 -11.20 -5.95 11.48
C LEU A 205 -10.11 -5.67 12.53
N LEU A 206 -10.04 -4.45 13.07
CA LEU A 206 -9.06 -4.09 14.11
C LEU A 206 -9.24 -4.92 15.38
N LYS A 207 -10.48 -5.20 15.79
CA LYS A 207 -10.75 -6.10 16.92
C LYS A 207 -10.17 -7.50 16.65
N ASN A 208 -10.39 -8.06 15.47
CA ASN A 208 -9.79 -9.35 15.13
C ASN A 208 -8.26 -9.28 15.11
N CYS A 209 -7.69 -8.21 14.54
CA CYS A 209 -6.25 -7.98 14.52
C CYS A 209 -5.65 -7.89 15.92
N SER A 210 -6.32 -7.25 16.89
CA SER A 210 -5.85 -7.19 18.27
C SER A 210 -5.86 -8.54 19.00
N LEU A 211 -6.66 -9.51 18.54
CA LEU A 211 -6.67 -10.87 19.08
C LEU A 211 -5.54 -11.75 18.50
N ILE A 212 -5.10 -11.44 17.28
CA ILE A 212 -4.07 -12.22 16.57
C ILE A 212 -2.68 -11.58 16.61
N ILE A 213 -2.54 -10.39 17.20
CA ILE A 213 -1.22 -9.82 17.43
C ILE A 213 -0.46 -10.64 18.48
N SER A 214 0.86 -10.79 18.37
CA SER A 214 1.69 -11.54 19.31
C SER A 214 1.87 -10.80 20.64
N ASP A 215 2.39 -11.50 21.65
CA ASP A 215 2.67 -10.90 22.96
C ASP A 215 3.87 -9.93 22.93
N LYS A 216 4.69 -9.99 21.87
CA LYS A 216 5.82 -9.09 21.61
C LYS A 216 5.69 -8.48 20.21
N PRO A 217 4.66 -7.67 19.98
CA PRO A 217 4.38 -7.13 18.66
C PRO A 217 5.40 -6.04 18.29
N ILE A 218 5.64 -5.88 17.00
CA ILE A 218 6.58 -4.88 16.48
C ILE A 218 5.83 -3.64 16.04
N PHE A 219 4.84 -3.79 15.14
CA PHE A 219 4.03 -2.68 14.66
C PHE A 219 2.67 -3.13 14.06
N VAL A 220 1.76 -2.18 14.00
CA VAL A 220 0.54 -2.24 13.16
C VAL A 220 0.52 -0.99 12.30
N LEU A 221 0.48 -1.15 10.98
CA LEU A 221 0.46 -0.08 10.00
C LEU A 221 -0.84 -0.11 9.20
N VAL A 222 -1.52 1.01 9.11
CA VAL A 222 -2.72 1.21 8.30
C VAL A 222 -2.48 2.37 7.35
N ASN A 223 -2.68 2.12 6.06
CA ASN A 223 -2.87 3.15 5.05
C ASN A 223 -4.36 3.23 4.73
N ALA A 224 -4.85 4.38 4.30
CA ALA A 224 -6.22 4.53 3.85
C ALA A 224 -6.32 5.66 2.81
N TYR A 225 -7.14 5.44 1.80
CA TYR A 225 -7.35 6.35 0.69
C TYR A 225 -8.81 6.70 0.55
N ALA A 226 -9.09 7.96 0.17
CA ALA A 226 -10.44 8.45 -0.14
C ALA A 226 -11.50 8.20 0.95
N ILE A 227 -11.10 8.02 2.21
CA ILE A 227 -12.00 7.91 3.34
C ILE A 227 -12.35 9.30 3.90
N SER A 228 -13.59 9.46 4.38
CA SER A 228 -14.04 10.70 5.04
C SER A 228 -13.53 10.79 6.48
N SER A 229 -12.23 10.58 6.70
CA SER A 229 -11.59 10.61 8.02
C SER A 229 -10.21 11.25 7.95
N SER A 230 -9.74 11.78 9.08
CA SER A 230 -8.39 12.30 9.21
C SER A 230 -7.40 11.24 9.69
N SER A 231 -6.10 11.48 9.48
CA SER A 231 -5.04 10.63 10.05
C SER A 231 -5.10 10.58 11.58
N THR A 232 -5.56 11.66 12.25
CA THR A 232 -5.78 11.70 13.69
C THR A 232 -6.91 10.76 14.12
N THR A 233 -8.02 10.69 13.37
CA THR A 233 -9.10 9.75 13.63
C THR A 233 -8.60 8.31 13.53
N LEU A 234 -7.82 8.02 12.49
CA LEU A 234 -7.21 6.70 12.29
C LEU A 234 -6.26 6.34 13.44
N ALA A 235 -5.43 7.29 13.90
CA ALA A 235 -4.54 7.12 15.06
C ALA A 235 -5.31 6.83 16.35
N ASN A 236 -6.36 7.61 16.65
CA ASN A 236 -7.21 7.39 17.82
C ASN A 236 -7.90 6.02 17.78
N THR A 237 -8.29 5.57 16.58
CA THR A 237 -8.85 4.23 16.41
C THR A 237 -7.81 3.16 16.72
N LEU A 238 -6.59 3.26 16.20
CA LEU A 238 -5.49 2.33 16.55
C LEU A 238 -5.17 2.36 18.05
N GLN A 239 -5.18 3.53 18.69
CA GLN A 239 -4.97 3.66 20.13
C GLN A 239 -6.00 2.85 20.93
N GLY A 240 -7.26 2.83 20.49
CA GLY A 240 -8.32 2.07 21.15
C GLY A 240 -8.11 0.55 21.14
N TYR A 241 -7.46 0.01 20.10
CA TYR A 241 -7.25 -1.44 19.96
C TYR A 241 -5.85 -1.90 20.36
N PHE A 242 -4.82 -1.06 20.21
CA PHE A 242 -3.42 -1.44 20.43
C PHE A 242 -2.73 -0.67 21.55
N GLY A 243 -3.37 0.34 22.13
CA GLY A 243 -2.78 1.15 23.20
C GLY A 243 -2.43 0.37 24.48
N THR A 244 -3.14 -0.71 24.76
CA THR A 244 -2.88 -1.62 25.91
C THR A 244 -1.54 -2.34 25.81
N PHE A 245 -0.97 -2.46 24.61
CA PHE A 245 0.38 -3.05 24.41
C PHE A 245 1.51 -2.04 24.71
N GLY A 246 1.20 -0.81 25.17
CA GLY A 246 2.18 0.26 25.31
C GLY A 246 2.64 0.80 23.96
N GLY A 247 3.90 1.30 23.89
CA GLY A 247 4.47 1.79 22.64
C GLY A 247 4.01 3.19 22.27
N LYS A 248 4.04 3.52 20.97
CA LYS A 248 3.63 4.84 20.46
C LYS A 248 2.77 4.74 19.23
N ILE A 249 1.94 5.76 19.03
CA ILE A 249 1.17 5.95 17.79
C ILE A 249 1.74 7.15 17.04
N GLU A 250 1.87 6.99 15.73
CA GLU A 250 2.22 8.04 14.80
C GLU A 250 1.20 8.04 13.66
N ASN A 251 0.96 9.20 13.08
CA ASN A 251 0.05 9.34 11.95
C ASN A 251 0.50 10.49 11.03
N GLY A 252 -0.02 10.51 9.84
CA GLY A 252 0.28 11.54 8.86
C GLY A 252 -0.40 11.29 7.52
N GLU A 253 0.06 12.01 6.53
CA GLU A 253 -0.42 11.91 5.16
C GLU A 253 0.58 11.18 4.27
N LEU A 254 0.08 10.41 3.31
CA LEU A 254 0.85 9.85 2.23
C LEU A 254 1.00 10.94 1.17
N THR A 255 2.20 11.47 1.02
CA THR A 255 2.43 12.64 0.17
C THR A 255 3.39 12.35 -0.99
N LEU A 256 3.12 12.99 -2.11
CA LEU A 256 4.02 13.09 -3.25
C LEU A 256 4.49 14.53 -3.40
N LYS A 257 5.79 14.74 -3.59
CA LYS A 257 6.35 16.07 -3.84
C LYS A 257 6.41 16.34 -5.33
N GLU A 258 5.72 17.38 -5.75
CA GLU A 258 5.69 17.87 -7.12
C GLU A 258 7.02 18.52 -7.51
N LYS A 259 7.50 18.27 -8.73
CA LYS A 259 8.75 18.87 -9.22
C LYS A 259 8.57 20.30 -9.71
N SER A 260 7.47 20.62 -10.36
CA SER A 260 7.22 21.91 -10.97
C SER A 260 7.18 23.06 -9.94
N ALA A 261 6.36 22.96 -8.91
CA ALA A 261 6.19 23.98 -7.87
C ALA A 261 6.65 23.55 -6.47
N GLY A 262 7.07 22.30 -6.29
CA GLY A 262 7.47 21.77 -4.99
C GLY A 262 6.33 21.56 -4.00
N ARG A 263 5.07 21.61 -4.46
CA ARG A 263 3.89 21.33 -3.63
C ARG A 263 3.90 19.89 -3.16
N LEU A 264 3.31 19.65 -1.97
CA LEU A 264 3.00 18.32 -1.50
C LEU A 264 1.55 17.99 -1.86
N LEU A 265 1.36 16.94 -2.65
CA LEU A 265 0.06 16.36 -2.92
C LEU A 265 -0.19 15.25 -1.89
N SER A 266 -1.21 15.40 -1.06
CA SER A 266 -1.71 14.32 -0.21
C SER A 266 -2.55 13.37 -1.05
N THR A 267 -2.21 12.09 -1.04
CA THR A 267 -2.91 11.05 -1.80
C THR A 267 -3.68 10.10 -0.90
N GLY A 268 -3.42 10.13 0.39
CA GLY A 268 -4.03 9.31 1.41
C GLY A 268 -3.48 9.62 2.78
N ILE A 269 -3.95 8.89 3.77
CA ILE A 269 -3.52 9.03 5.17
C ILE A 269 -2.97 7.70 5.69
N TRP A 270 -2.18 7.79 6.75
CA TRP A 270 -1.71 6.60 7.45
C TRP A 270 -1.73 6.82 8.97
N ALA A 271 -1.85 5.73 9.71
CA ALA A 271 -1.51 5.66 11.11
C ALA A 271 -0.76 4.37 11.41
N ARG A 272 0.13 4.40 12.40
CA ARG A 272 0.85 3.22 12.87
C ARG A 272 1.03 3.23 14.37
N TRP A 273 0.83 2.06 14.95
CA TRP A 273 1.27 1.73 16.27
C TRP A 273 2.61 1.00 16.20
N SER A 274 3.53 1.26 17.13
CA SER A 274 4.79 0.50 17.27
C SER A 274 5.14 0.31 18.73
N SER A 275 5.71 -0.84 19.08
CA SER A 275 6.04 -1.21 20.47
C SER A 275 7.04 -0.30 21.15
N GLY A 276 7.73 0.58 20.43
CA GLY A 276 8.77 1.45 21.00
C GLY A 276 10.06 0.71 21.42
N VAL A 277 10.06 -0.60 21.36
CA VAL A 277 11.23 -1.42 21.72
C VAL A 277 12.05 -1.67 20.44
N VAL A 278 12.76 -0.64 20.02
CA VAL A 278 13.93 -0.80 19.15
C VAL A 278 15.06 -0.06 19.86
N LYS A 279 15.64 -0.73 20.86
CA LYS A 279 16.96 -0.35 21.36
C LYS A 279 18.03 -0.87 20.43
#